data_ae7c7bb38be514ba6358a282f3414a31
#
_entry.id   ae7c7bb38be514ba6358a282f3414a31
#
_cell.length_a   1.000
_cell.length_b   1.000
_cell.length_c   1.000
_cell.angle_alpha   90.00
_cell.angle_beta   90.00
_cell.angle_gamma   90.00
#
_symmetry.space_group_name_H-M   'P 1'
#
loop_
_entity.id
_entity.type
_entity.pdbx_description
1 polymer ?
#
loop_
_entity_poly.entity_id
_entity_poly.type
_entity_poly.pdbx_seq_one_letter_code
_entity_poly.pdbx_strand_id
1 'polypeptide(L)'
;QFGLRGMVAVVTGSGQGIGRGIAWGLADAGCDVVLNARRESDLTETARGVEERGQKSFVFVADIRDRSEELAELTLEQFGKLDIWVNNVGGSDEKMTRPLIETPDEIFRSQLDLNLTTAFQGAKAAAKKMQEGGSIINIASGAGMRGSPFTGPYAAAKAGMLNMTETLAIELAPSIRVNAVSPGPVV
;
A
#
# COMPACT_ATOMS: atom_id res chain seq x y z
N GLN A 1 5.10 -23.82 4.56
CA GLN A 1 4.21 -23.04 3.69
C GLN A 1 3.41 -22.10 4.59
N PHE A 2 3.58 -20.80 4.45
CA PHE A 2 2.76 -19.82 5.16
C PHE A 2 1.37 -19.85 4.52
N GLY A 3 0.38 -20.40 5.21
CA GLY A 3 -0.98 -20.52 4.70
C GLY A 3 -1.78 -19.28 5.11
N LEU A 4 -2.20 -18.47 4.12
CA LEU A 4 -3.12 -17.35 4.31
C LEU A 4 -4.52 -17.69 3.74
N ARG A 5 -4.86 -18.99 3.70
CA ARG A 5 -6.11 -19.47 3.12
C ARG A 5 -7.33 -18.87 3.78
N GLY A 6 -8.20 -18.34 2.95
CA GLY A 6 -9.45 -17.73 3.38
C GLY A 6 -9.27 -16.35 4.01
N MET A 7 -8.09 -15.75 3.98
CA MET A 7 -7.89 -14.33 4.31
C MET A 7 -8.21 -13.46 3.10
N VAL A 8 -8.56 -12.21 3.38
CA VAL A 8 -8.84 -11.17 2.39
C VAL A 8 -7.81 -10.05 2.52
N ALA A 9 -7.15 -9.76 1.42
CA ALA A 9 -6.11 -8.75 1.34
C ALA A 9 -6.49 -7.60 0.41
N VAL A 10 -6.29 -6.36 0.85
CA VAL A 10 -6.33 -5.17 -0.01
C VAL A 10 -4.91 -4.80 -0.42
N VAL A 11 -4.67 -4.55 -1.71
CA VAL A 11 -3.39 -4.03 -2.22
C VAL A 11 -3.65 -2.76 -3.02
N THR A 12 -3.23 -1.62 -2.49
CA THR A 12 -3.33 -0.34 -3.21
C THR A 12 -2.21 -0.22 -4.25
N GLY A 13 -2.51 0.38 -5.40
CA GLY A 13 -1.53 0.50 -6.50
C GLY A 13 -1.10 -0.85 -7.10
N SER A 14 -2.02 -1.81 -7.17
CA SER A 14 -1.75 -3.19 -7.59
C SER A 14 -1.77 -3.40 -9.11
N GLY A 15 -1.90 -2.34 -9.91
CA GLY A 15 -2.00 -2.48 -11.37
C GLY A 15 -0.69 -2.89 -12.07
N GLN A 16 0.47 -2.69 -11.46
CA GLN A 16 1.77 -2.98 -12.05
C GLN A 16 2.88 -3.12 -10.98
N GLY A 17 4.09 -3.51 -11.42
CA GLY A 17 5.30 -3.50 -10.59
C GLY A 17 5.15 -4.24 -9.26
N ILE A 18 5.65 -3.62 -8.18
CA ILE A 18 5.65 -4.20 -6.82
C ILE A 18 4.23 -4.57 -6.37
N GLY A 19 3.25 -3.69 -6.59
CA GLY A 19 1.88 -3.92 -6.15
C GLY A 19 1.24 -5.14 -6.82
N ARG A 20 1.47 -5.33 -8.13
CA ARG A 20 1.03 -6.54 -8.84
C ARG A 20 1.72 -7.79 -8.29
N GLY A 21 3.04 -7.73 -8.09
CA GLY A 21 3.80 -8.85 -7.52
C GLY A 21 3.31 -9.23 -6.12
N ILE A 22 2.99 -8.25 -5.28
CA ILE A 22 2.40 -8.47 -3.96
C ILE A 22 1.03 -9.14 -4.07
N ALA A 23 0.15 -8.66 -4.97
CA ALA A 23 -1.18 -9.23 -5.17
C ALA A 23 -1.09 -10.70 -5.58
N TRP A 24 -0.23 -11.04 -6.53
CA TRP A 24 -0.01 -12.42 -6.95
C TRP A 24 0.60 -13.29 -5.84
N GLY A 25 1.58 -12.76 -5.11
CA GLY A 25 2.19 -13.49 -3.98
C GLY A 25 1.20 -13.79 -2.85
N LEU A 26 0.27 -12.86 -2.56
CA LEU A 26 -0.80 -13.08 -1.60
C LEU A 26 -1.81 -14.14 -2.10
N ALA A 27 -2.14 -14.11 -3.39
CA ALA A 27 -2.98 -15.13 -4.01
C ALA A 27 -2.31 -16.52 -4.00
N ASP A 28 -1.00 -16.62 -4.28
CA ASP A 28 -0.22 -17.87 -4.13
C ASP A 28 -0.24 -18.42 -2.70
N ALA A 29 -0.31 -17.51 -1.70
CA ALA A 29 -0.44 -17.89 -0.28
C ALA A 29 -1.87 -18.28 0.13
N GLY A 30 -2.86 -18.04 -0.74
CA GLY A 30 -4.26 -18.43 -0.53
C GLY A 30 -5.21 -17.31 -0.14
N CYS A 31 -4.81 -16.02 -0.28
CA CYS A 31 -5.68 -14.88 -0.05
C CYS A 31 -6.59 -14.58 -1.24
N ASP A 32 -7.84 -14.22 -0.98
CA ASP A 32 -8.62 -13.41 -1.90
C ASP A 32 -8.08 -11.97 -1.91
N VAL A 33 -8.07 -11.30 -3.08
CA VAL A 33 -7.35 -10.03 -3.20
C VAL A 33 -8.23 -8.93 -3.79
N VAL A 34 -8.32 -7.83 -3.07
CA VAL A 34 -8.92 -6.58 -3.52
C VAL A 34 -7.83 -5.72 -4.15
N LEU A 35 -8.04 -5.34 -5.38
CA LEU A 35 -7.07 -4.67 -6.24
C LEU A 35 -7.48 -3.22 -6.48
N ASN A 36 -6.55 -2.29 -6.34
CA ASN A 36 -6.80 -0.89 -6.62
C ASN A 36 -5.73 -0.28 -7.53
N ALA A 37 -6.15 0.43 -8.55
CA ALA A 37 -5.35 1.35 -9.35
C ALA A 37 -6.26 2.38 -10.02
N ARG A 38 -5.63 3.41 -10.64
CA ARG A 38 -6.36 4.47 -11.35
C ARG A 38 -6.89 4.07 -12.73
N ARG A 39 -6.31 3.05 -13.35
CA ARG A 39 -6.68 2.58 -14.69
C ARG A 39 -7.14 1.13 -14.63
N GLU A 40 -8.29 0.87 -15.20
CA GLU A 40 -8.87 -0.46 -15.26
C GLU A 40 -8.00 -1.45 -16.04
N SER A 41 -7.42 -0.99 -17.17
CA SER A 41 -6.53 -1.82 -17.99
C SER A 41 -5.36 -2.43 -17.22
N ASP A 42 -4.81 -1.68 -16.24
CA ASP A 42 -3.69 -2.17 -15.43
C ASP A 42 -4.13 -3.26 -14.45
N LEU A 43 -5.39 -3.22 -14.01
CA LEU A 43 -5.96 -4.16 -13.04
C LEU A 43 -6.42 -5.47 -13.68
N THR A 44 -6.82 -5.44 -14.96
CA THR A 44 -7.33 -6.62 -15.68
C THR A 44 -6.32 -7.78 -15.65
N GLU A 45 -5.05 -7.50 -15.95
CA GLU A 45 -4.00 -8.52 -15.90
C GLU A 45 -3.72 -9.01 -14.48
N THR A 46 -3.72 -8.08 -13.50
CA THR A 46 -3.49 -8.45 -12.10
C THR A 46 -4.62 -9.33 -11.57
N ALA A 47 -5.88 -8.98 -11.88
CA ALA A 47 -7.06 -9.75 -11.48
C ALA A 47 -7.03 -11.16 -12.08
N ARG A 48 -6.78 -11.27 -13.39
CA ARG A 48 -6.62 -12.56 -14.06
C ARG A 48 -5.54 -13.42 -13.38
N GLY A 49 -4.40 -12.83 -13.05
CA GLY A 49 -3.33 -13.57 -12.36
C GLY A 49 -3.69 -14.03 -10.95
N VAL A 50 -4.57 -13.32 -10.23
CA VAL A 50 -5.14 -13.78 -8.94
C VAL A 50 -6.09 -14.97 -9.16
N GLU A 51 -6.95 -14.90 -10.17
CA GLU A 51 -7.92 -15.95 -10.49
C GLU A 51 -7.26 -17.24 -11.01
N GLU A 52 -6.20 -17.12 -11.83
CA GLU A 52 -5.38 -18.25 -12.27
C GLU A 52 -4.71 -19.00 -11.10
N ARG A 53 -4.55 -18.36 -9.94
CA ARG A 53 -4.07 -18.95 -8.67
C ARG A 53 -5.17 -19.54 -7.81
N GLY A 54 -6.41 -19.55 -8.31
CA GLY A 54 -7.58 -20.14 -7.65
C GLY A 54 -8.18 -19.26 -6.55
N GLN A 55 -7.84 -17.97 -6.50
CA GLN A 55 -8.38 -17.02 -5.54
C GLN A 55 -9.37 -16.06 -6.22
N LYS A 56 -10.23 -15.42 -5.41
CA LYS A 56 -11.14 -14.39 -5.91
C LYS A 56 -10.44 -13.04 -5.99
N SER A 57 -10.78 -12.24 -6.99
CA SER A 57 -10.37 -10.85 -7.11
C SER A 57 -11.57 -9.90 -7.04
N PHE A 58 -11.36 -8.69 -6.51
CA PHE A 58 -12.30 -7.56 -6.65
C PHE A 58 -11.51 -6.34 -7.09
N VAL A 59 -12.01 -5.64 -8.11
CA VAL A 59 -11.31 -4.51 -8.73
C VAL A 59 -11.97 -3.20 -8.34
N PHE A 60 -11.20 -2.30 -7.76
CA PHE A 60 -11.61 -0.93 -7.43
C PHE A 60 -10.79 0.09 -8.23
N VAL A 61 -11.38 0.62 -9.30
CA VAL A 61 -10.75 1.61 -10.17
C VAL A 61 -10.94 3.00 -9.57
N ALA A 62 -9.92 3.51 -8.93
CA ALA A 62 -9.94 4.84 -8.31
C ALA A 62 -8.54 5.38 -8.02
N ASP A 63 -8.42 6.71 -7.94
CA ASP A 63 -7.33 7.31 -7.17
C ASP A 63 -7.63 7.09 -5.68
N ILE A 64 -6.73 6.40 -4.99
CA ILE A 64 -6.98 5.99 -3.60
C ILE A 64 -6.87 7.15 -2.60
N ARG A 65 -6.29 8.27 -3.00
CA ARG A 65 -6.30 9.48 -2.17
C ARG A 65 -7.73 9.82 -1.80
N ASP A 66 -8.00 9.97 -0.51
CA ASP A 66 -9.33 10.26 0.06
C ASP A 66 -10.43 9.18 -0.15
N ARG A 67 -10.09 8.02 -0.75
CA ARG A 67 -11.05 6.92 -0.99
C ARG A 67 -10.72 5.61 -0.27
N SER A 68 -9.79 5.63 0.68
CA SER A 68 -9.39 4.43 1.43
C SER A 68 -10.53 3.87 2.29
N GLU A 69 -11.37 4.73 2.86
CA GLU A 69 -12.51 4.30 3.70
C GLU A 69 -13.57 3.57 2.85
N GLU A 70 -13.89 4.12 1.68
CA GLU A 70 -14.78 3.47 0.71
C GLU A 70 -14.24 2.09 0.27
N LEU A 71 -12.95 1.99 -0.05
CA LEU A 71 -12.33 0.72 -0.42
C LEU A 71 -12.42 -0.31 0.71
N ALA A 72 -12.20 0.09 1.95
CA ALA A 72 -12.32 -0.78 3.10
C ALA A 72 -13.79 -1.25 3.32
N GLU A 73 -14.78 -0.38 3.11
CA GLU A 73 -16.20 -0.71 3.18
C GLU A 73 -16.61 -1.70 2.08
N LEU A 74 -16.24 -1.42 0.84
CA LEU A 74 -16.50 -2.33 -0.29
C LEU A 74 -15.83 -3.70 -0.09
N THR A 75 -14.66 -3.74 0.54
CA THR A 75 -14.01 -5.01 0.88
C THR A 75 -14.86 -5.83 1.84
N LEU A 76 -15.43 -5.21 2.87
CA LEU A 76 -16.33 -5.90 3.81
C LEU A 76 -17.64 -6.34 3.12
N GLU A 77 -18.20 -5.52 2.24
CA GLU A 77 -19.41 -5.86 1.48
C GLU A 77 -19.20 -7.07 0.58
N GLN A 78 -18.05 -7.16 -0.10
CA GLN A 78 -17.75 -8.22 -1.05
C GLN A 78 -17.30 -9.53 -0.40
N PHE A 79 -16.54 -9.46 0.69
CA PHE A 79 -15.88 -10.63 1.29
C PHE A 79 -16.26 -10.88 2.76
N GLY A 80 -16.98 -9.96 3.40
CA GLY A 80 -17.38 -10.06 4.81
C GLY A 80 -16.29 -9.81 5.83
N LYS A 81 -15.04 -9.55 5.39
CA LYS A 81 -13.88 -9.34 6.26
C LYS A 81 -12.73 -8.62 5.57
N LEU A 82 -11.79 -8.12 6.36
CA LEU A 82 -10.55 -7.50 5.92
C LEU A 82 -9.43 -7.94 6.86
N ASP A 83 -8.51 -8.77 6.39
CA ASP A 83 -7.44 -9.35 7.21
C ASP A 83 -6.07 -8.67 6.96
N ILE A 84 -5.81 -8.25 5.71
CA ILE A 84 -4.53 -7.67 5.31
C ILE A 84 -4.76 -6.40 4.50
N TRP A 85 -4.01 -5.34 4.83
CA TRP A 85 -4.00 -4.11 4.05
C TRP A 85 -2.58 -3.73 3.67
N VAL A 86 -2.33 -3.58 2.37
CA VAL A 86 -1.03 -3.18 1.84
C VAL A 86 -1.11 -1.76 1.26
N ASN A 87 -0.48 -0.82 1.94
CA ASN A 87 -0.25 0.53 1.44
C ASN A 87 0.95 0.51 0.49
N ASN A 88 0.69 0.33 -0.80
CA ASN A 88 1.75 0.29 -1.80
C ASN A 88 1.74 1.51 -2.75
N VAL A 89 0.64 2.27 -2.81
CA VAL A 89 0.61 3.51 -3.61
C VAL A 89 1.74 4.44 -3.19
N GLY A 90 2.49 4.92 -4.15
CA GLY A 90 3.60 5.84 -3.96
C GLY A 90 4.56 5.80 -5.14
N GLY A 91 5.58 6.63 -5.05
CA GLY A 91 6.64 6.72 -6.05
C GLY A 91 7.26 8.12 -6.09
N SER A 92 8.41 8.22 -6.75
CA SER A 92 9.02 9.47 -7.14
C SER A 92 8.96 9.62 -8.65
N ASP A 93 8.74 10.82 -9.14
CA ASP A 93 8.84 11.14 -10.57
C ASP A 93 10.29 11.59 -10.85
N GLU A 94 10.89 11.10 -11.93
CA GLU A 94 12.23 11.53 -12.37
C GLU A 94 12.31 13.05 -12.61
N LYS A 95 11.20 13.67 -13.01
CA LYS A 95 11.08 15.13 -13.15
C LYS A 95 11.24 15.89 -11.84
N MET A 96 11.19 15.20 -10.70
CA MET A 96 11.37 15.75 -9.37
C MET A 96 12.81 15.64 -8.84
N THR A 97 13.72 15.04 -9.64
CA THR A 97 15.12 14.86 -9.27
C THR A 97 15.86 16.19 -9.29
N ARG A 98 16.09 16.78 -8.12
CA ARG A 98 16.79 18.05 -7.91
C ARG A 98 17.32 18.20 -6.48
N PRO A 99 18.25 19.14 -6.24
CA PRO A 99 18.65 19.48 -4.87
C PRO A 99 17.43 19.86 -4.01
N LEU A 100 17.39 19.40 -2.77
CA LEU A 100 16.23 19.61 -1.90
C LEU A 100 15.92 21.10 -1.70
N ILE A 101 16.96 21.92 -1.59
CA ILE A 101 16.81 23.39 -1.42
C ILE A 101 16.18 24.10 -2.62
N GLU A 102 16.22 23.47 -3.81
CA GLU A 102 15.62 23.97 -5.05
C GLU A 102 14.22 23.40 -5.31
N THR A 103 13.73 22.56 -4.38
CA THR A 103 12.41 21.93 -4.54
C THR A 103 11.31 22.95 -4.24
N PRO A 104 10.39 23.20 -5.19
CA PRO A 104 9.20 24.02 -4.91
C PRO A 104 8.34 23.43 -3.81
N ASP A 105 7.73 24.29 -2.98
CA ASP A 105 6.89 23.87 -1.86
C ASP A 105 5.74 22.95 -2.28
N GLU A 106 5.11 23.22 -3.40
CA GLU A 106 4.00 22.42 -3.94
C GLU A 106 4.47 21.00 -4.31
N ILE A 107 5.68 20.84 -4.83
CA ILE A 107 6.26 19.54 -5.13
C ILE A 107 6.55 18.79 -3.83
N PHE A 108 7.12 19.47 -2.84
CA PHE A 108 7.38 18.85 -1.53
C PHE A 108 6.07 18.34 -0.92
N ARG A 109 5.03 19.19 -0.87
CA ARG A 109 3.71 18.81 -0.32
C ARG A 109 3.07 17.67 -1.09
N SER A 110 3.09 17.70 -2.42
CA SER A 110 2.51 16.64 -3.25
C SER A 110 3.18 15.29 -3.04
N GLN A 111 4.49 15.27 -2.77
CA GLN A 111 5.22 14.04 -2.46
C GLN A 111 4.88 13.50 -1.06
N LEU A 112 4.73 14.36 -0.06
CA LEU A 112 4.22 13.94 1.25
C LEU A 112 2.79 13.40 1.14
N ASP A 113 1.95 14.08 0.39
CA ASP A 113 0.55 13.69 0.21
C ASP A 113 0.44 12.31 -0.45
N LEU A 114 1.12 12.11 -1.58
CA LEU A 114 1.12 10.84 -2.30
C LEU A 114 1.72 9.68 -1.50
N ASN A 115 2.87 9.89 -0.83
CA ASN A 115 3.67 8.80 -0.26
C ASN A 115 3.46 8.59 1.24
N LEU A 116 2.95 9.57 1.98
CA LEU A 116 2.74 9.49 3.44
C LEU A 116 1.26 9.62 3.80
N THR A 117 0.60 10.72 3.39
CA THR A 117 -0.81 10.97 3.74
C THR A 117 -1.72 9.85 3.24
N THR A 118 -1.54 9.41 2.00
CA THR A 118 -2.31 8.29 1.42
C THR A 118 -2.15 7.00 2.23
N ALA A 119 -0.92 6.68 2.67
CA ALA A 119 -0.67 5.49 3.49
C ALA A 119 -1.28 5.63 4.90
N PHE A 120 -1.25 6.82 5.50
CA PHE A 120 -1.92 7.10 6.76
C PHE A 120 -3.43 6.89 6.64
N GLN A 121 -4.06 7.42 5.59
CA GLN A 121 -5.50 7.24 5.35
C GLN A 121 -5.86 5.76 5.15
N GLY A 122 -5.04 5.01 4.41
CA GLY A 122 -5.21 3.58 4.22
C GLY A 122 -5.09 2.79 5.54
N ALA A 123 -4.07 3.07 6.33
CA ALA A 123 -3.88 2.43 7.64
C ALA A 123 -5.04 2.74 8.60
N LYS A 124 -5.50 3.99 8.62
CA LYS A 124 -6.65 4.43 9.43
C LYS A 124 -7.95 3.74 9.00
N ALA A 125 -8.21 3.64 7.70
CA ALA A 125 -9.40 2.98 7.16
C ALA A 125 -9.38 1.47 7.49
N ALA A 126 -8.23 0.82 7.29
CA ALA A 126 -8.05 -0.59 7.59
C ALA A 126 -8.23 -0.89 9.09
N ALA A 127 -7.58 -0.13 9.97
CA ALA A 127 -7.65 -0.34 11.41
C ALA A 127 -9.07 -0.24 11.97
N LYS A 128 -9.92 0.61 11.40
CA LYS A 128 -11.33 0.74 11.80
C LYS A 128 -12.19 -0.46 11.40
N LYS A 129 -11.79 -1.23 10.41
CA LYS A 129 -12.59 -2.30 9.78
C LYS A 129 -12.02 -3.70 10.02
N MET A 130 -10.74 -3.82 10.37
CA MET A 130 -10.11 -5.08 10.73
C MET A 130 -10.58 -5.60 12.07
N GLN A 131 -10.63 -6.92 12.18
CA GLN A 131 -10.82 -7.63 13.44
C GLN A 131 -9.47 -8.00 14.06
N GLU A 132 -9.49 -8.67 15.24
CA GLU A 132 -8.26 -9.20 15.84
C GLU A 132 -7.48 -10.09 14.88
N GLY A 133 -6.16 -9.94 14.89
CA GLY A 133 -5.25 -10.68 14.01
C GLY A 133 -4.96 -10.00 12.68
N GLY A 134 -5.51 -8.79 12.45
CA GLY A 134 -5.26 -7.99 11.24
C GLY A 134 -3.78 -7.65 11.02
N SER A 135 -3.42 -7.35 9.77
CA SER A 135 -2.06 -6.96 9.41
C SER A 135 -2.03 -5.82 8.41
N ILE A 136 -1.37 -4.72 8.77
CA ILE A 136 -1.12 -3.58 7.87
C ILE A 136 0.34 -3.60 7.45
N ILE A 137 0.59 -3.45 6.15
CA ILE A 137 1.93 -3.46 5.57
C ILE A 137 2.12 -2.18 4.76
N ASN A 138 3.11 -1.38 5.15
CA ASN A 138 3.48 -0.16 4.44
C ASN A 138 4.69 -0.42 3.53
N ILE A 139 4.56 -0.15 2.23
CA ILE A 139 5.68 -0.24 1.30
C ILE A 139 6.45 1.07 1.34
N ALA A 140 7.50 1.07 2.15
CA ALA A 140 8.42 2.18 2.33
C ALA A 140 9.49 2.21 1.21
N SER A 141 10.70 2.55 1.53
CA SER A 141 11.84 2.54 0.59
C SER A 141 13.16 2.61 1.36
N GLY A 142 14.22 2.07 0.80
CA GLY A 142 15.58 2.32 1.28
C GLY A 142 15.95 3.80 1.32
N ALA A 143 15.32 4.66 0.50
CA ALA A 143 15.48 6.11 0.54
C ALA A 143 14.98 6.75 1.85
N GLY A 144 14.03 6.12 2.55
CA GLY A 144 13.56 6.58 3.85
C GLY A 144 14.44 6.21 5.02
N MET A 145 15.41 5.33 4.82
CA MET A 145 16.30 4.84 5.89
C MET A 145 17.57 5.69 6.06
N ARG A 146 17.87 6.55 5.12
CA ARG A 146 19.08 7.39 5.11
C ARG A 146 18.90 8.58 4.17
N GLY A 147 19.81 9.57 4.26
CA GLY A 147 19.81 10.69 3.31
C GLY A 147 19.85 10.20 1.86
N SER A 148 18.96 10.74 1.03
CA SER A 148 18.81 10.37 -0.39
C SER A 148 18.88 11.63 -1.24
N PRO A 149 20.10 12.03 -1.73
CA PRO A 149 20.27 13.21 -2.55
C PRO A 149 19.35 13.19 -3.77
N PHE A 150 18.86 14.35 -4.15
CA PHE A 150 18.00 14.60 -5.32
C PHE A 150 16.57 14.02 -5.25
N THR A 151 16.26 13.19 -4.25
CA THR A 151 14.92 12.64 -4.02
C THR A 151 14.36 13.04 -2.66
N GLY A 152 14.80 14.18 -2.13
CA GLY A 152 14.53 14.63 -0.76
C GLY A 152 13.07 14.55 -0.31
N PRO A 153 12.09 15.08 -1.05
CA PRO A 153 10.67 15.02 -0.65
C PRO A 153 10.14 13.58 -0.53
N TYR A 154 10.49 12.73 -1.48
CA TYR A 154 10.14 11.30 -1.44
C TYR A 154 10.79 10.60 -0.26
N ALA A 155 12.09 10.84 -0.04
CA ALA A 155 12.82 10.26 1.08
C ALA A 155 12.24 10.69 2.43
N ALA A 156 11.89 11.98 2.58
CA ALA A 156 11.22 12.51 3.77
C ALA A 156 9.87 11.83 4.03
N ALA A 157 9.05 11.66 2.97
CA ALA A 157 7.78 10.95 3.08
C ALA A 157 7.96 9.49 3.50
N LYS A 158 8.94 8.78 2.92
CA LYS A 158 9.21 7.37 3.25
C LYS A 158 9.84 7.21 4.64
N ALA A 159 10.63 8.16 5.12
CA ALA A 159 11.10 8.22 6.50
C ALA A 159 9.94 8.44 7.49
N GLY A 160 9.04 9.38 7.17
CA GLY A 160 7.80 9.58 7.93
C GLY A 160 6.93 8.33 7.97
N MET A 161 6.83 7.58 6.86
CA MET A 161 6.09 6.32 6.81
C MET A 161 6.71 5.25 7.74
N LEU A 162 8.03 5.15 7.83
CA LEU A 162 8.69 4.22 8.75
C LEU A 162 8.36 4.55 10.21
N ASN A 163 8.49 5.80 10.61
CA ASN A 163 8.14 6.25 11.97
C ASN A 163 6.65 6.07 12.27
N MET A 164 5.77 6.44 11.34
CA MET A 164 4.33 6.19 11.45
C MET A 164 4.02 4.69 11.62
N THR A 165 4.74 3.80 10.94
CA THR A 165 4.58 2.36 11.08
C THR A 165 4.89 1.89 12.51
N GLU A 166 5.98 2.35 13.11
CA GLU A 166 6.35 2.04 14.48
C GLU A 166 5.29 2.55 15.48
N THR A 167 4.83 3.79 15.30
CA THR A 167 3.77 4.38 16.12
C THR A 167 2.50 3.53 16.07
N LEU A 168 2.01 3.22 14.86
CA LEU A 168 0.80 2.42 14.67
C LEU A 168 0.96 1.00 15.21
N ALA A 169 2.15 0.40 15.11
CA ALA A 169 2.42 -0.92 15.66
C ALA A 169 2.27 -0.96 17.19
N ILE A 170 2.68 0.11 17.88
CA ILE A 170 2.52 0.24 19.34
C ILE A 170 1.04 0.49 19.71
N GLU A 171 0.39 1.41 19.00
CA GLU A 171 -0.99 1.84 19.31
C GLU A 171 -2.05 0.76 19.02
N LEU A 172 -1.82 -0.08 17.99
CA LEU A 172 -2.78 -1.11 17.55
C LEU A 172 -2.50 -2.50 18.12
N ALA A 173 -1.38 -2.67 18.84
CA ALA A 173 -1.07 -3.94 19.47
C ALA A 173 -2.05 -4.22 20.65
N PRO A 174 -2.39 -5.51 20.93
CA PRO A 174 -1.97 -6.70 20.19
C PRO A 174 -2.89 -7.05 19.01
N SER A 175 -3.95 -6.29 18.77
CA SER A 175 -5.05 -6.66 17.86
C SER A 175 -4.65 -6.61 16.39
N ILE A 176 -3.84 -5.64 15.98
CA ILE A 176 -3.40 -5.48 14.59
C ILE A 176 -1.88 -5.28 14.55
N ARG A 177 -1.21 -6.05 13.70
CA ARG A 177 0.22 -5.89 13.47
C ARG A 177 0.46 -4.87 12.35
N VAL A 178 1.41 -3.98 12.54
CA VAL A 178 1.79 -2.99 11.51
C VAL A 178 3.28 -3.12 11.23
N ASN A 179 3.63 -3.31 9.96
CA ASN A 179 5.01 -3.49 9.52
C ASN A 179 5.30 -2.65 8.27
N ALA A 180 6.57 -2.39 8.02
CA ALA A 180 7.05 -1.78 6.79
C ALA A 180 8.02 -2.70 6.04
N VAL A 181 7.95 -2.64 4.71
CA VAL A 181 8.94 -3.24 3.82
C VAL A 181 9.61 -2.11 3.06
N SER A 182 10.94 -2.08 3.07
CA SER A 182 11.75 -1.06 2.40
C SER A 182 12.52 -1.65 1.21
N PRO A 183 11.89 -1.76 0.03
CA PRO A 183 12.57 -2.28 -1.15
C PRO A 183 13.76 -1.40 -1.55
N GLY A 184 14.79 -2.04 -2.13
CA GLY A 184 15.79 -1.37 -2.93
C GLY A 184 15.27 -1.05 -4.34
N PRO A 185 16.16 -0.68 -5.29
CA PRO A 185 15.80 -0.55 -6.69
C PRO A 185 15.24 -1.87 -7.23
N VAL A 186 14.07 -1.81 -7.83
CA VAL A 186 13.42 -2.96 -8.49
C VAL A 186 13.47 -2.71 -9.99
N VAL A 187 14.08 -3.61 -10.72
CA VAL A 187 14.18 -3.62 -12.19
C VAL A 187 13.12 -4.52 -12.80
#